data_6dabdd8bf628d86f52e4b54811981f8b
#
_entry.id   6dabdd8bf628d86f52e4b54811981f8b
#
_cell.length_a   1.000
_cell.length_b   1.000
_cell.length_c   1.000
_cell.angle_alpha   90.00
_cell.angle_beta   90.00
_cell.angle_gamma   90.00
#
_symmetry.space_group_name_H-M   'P 1'
#
loop_
_entity.id
_entity.type
_entity.pdbx_description
1 polymer ?
#
loop_
_entity_poly.entity_id
_entity_poly.type
_entity_poly.pdbx_seq_one_letter_code
_entity_poly.pdbx_strand_id
1 'polypeptide(L)'
;MIRRFARINSVPHYRVENMGVAQYSINSHSSPENDDATDETAAPPTPPPVFIHPHPEYQYLNLIQDILEQKNEHIGRNGSTLSIFGAGMVFSLEQGWIPLLTTKQMAWKTCLKELLWFIQGKTDNRLLQTAGVHIWDDNASRDFIESRGLAHYAEGDLGPIYGHQWRHFNAEYSGHETDYTGKGVDQLAEIIRCLKDPVERFSRRLIMSAWNPCQLAEMALPPCHVLCQFNVDNQNRLSCALYQRSGDVGLGVPFNIASYSFLTHLLAKHCGLVTHEFVYYLGNAHIYDDHVEALKPQLLRHPFPFPRVEITVLRDNIDDYRFEDFKILNYQCYDSIPMKMRK
;
A
#
# COMPACT_ATOMS: atom_id res chain seq x y z
N MET A 1 -7.98 22.54 -21.78
CA MET A 1 -7.01 22.24 -20.71
C MET A 1 -7.63 22.12 -19.32
N ILE A 2 -8.89 22.50 -19.11
CA ILE A 2 -9.59 22.52 -17.80
C ILE A 2 -10.26 21.17 -17.43
N ARG A 3 -10.50 20.27 -18.40
CA ARG A 3 -11.16 18.95 -18.13
C ARG A 3 -10.28 17.88 -17.49
N ARG A 4 -8.95 18.04 -17.44
CA ARG A 4 -8.03 17.06 -16.81
C ARG A 4 -7.88 17.21 -15.28
N PHE A 5 -8.15 18.42 -14.75
CA PHE A 5 -8.11 18.64 -13.30
C PHE A 5 -9.35 18.10 -12.55
N ALA A 6 -10.46 17.88 -13.25
CA ALA A 6 -11.67 17.31 -12.64
C ALA A 6 -11.56 15.83 -12.23
N ARG A 7 -10.55 15.09 -12.74
CA ARG A 7 -10.34 13.67 -12.39
C ARG A 7 -9.63 13.46 -11.05
N ILE A 8 -8.82 14.43 -10.60
CA ILE A 8 -8.18 14.37 -9.27
C ILE A 8 -9.23 14.66 -8.18
N ASN A 9 -10.30 15.39 -8.51
CA ASN A 9 -11.40 15.71 -7.59
C ASN A 9 -12.46 14.59 -7.45
N SER A 10 -12.33 13.48 -8.17
CA SER A 10 -13.25 12.34 -8.04
C SER A 10 -12.72 11.22 -7.13
N VAL A 11 -11.62 11.42 -6.42
CA VAL A 11 -11.31 10.58 -5.26
C VAL A 11 -12.37 10.89 -4.22
N PRO A 12 -13.29 9.96 -3.88
CA PRO A 12 -14.26 10.23 -2.85
C PRO A 12 -13.51 10.55 -1.56
N HIS A 13 -13.61 11.78 -1.07
CA HIS A 13 -13.19 12.09 0.29
C HIS A 13 -14.10 11.31 1.21
N TYR A 14 -13.68 10.13 1.64
CA TYR A 14 -14.32 9.41 2.74
C TYR A 14 -14.01 10.17 4.04
N ARG A 15 -14.72 11.30 4.23
CA ARG A 15 -14.81 11.91 5.55
C ARG A 15 -15.71 11.00 6.38
N VAL A 16 -15.16 10.36 7.37
CA VAL A 16 -15.94 9.86 8.50
C VAL A 16 -16.44 11.09 9.23
N GLU A 17 -17.66 11.55 8.91
CA GLU A 17 -18.33 12.53 9.74
C GLU A 17 -18.66 11.88 11.07
N ASN A 18 -18.12 12.44 12.13
CA ASN A 18 -18.44 12.11 13.50
C ASN A 18 -19.95 12.07 13.68
N MET A 19 -20.47 10.96 14.12
CA MET A 19 -21.84 10.87 14.62
C MET A 19 -21.97 11.87 15.76
N GLY A 20 -22.66 12.97 15.49
CA GLY A 20 -22.95 14.00 16.48
C GLY A 20 -23.71 13.40 17.65
N VAL A 21 -23.16 13.60 18.83
CA VAL A 21 -23.89 13.40 20.08
C VAL A 21 -25.05 14.39 20.10
N ALA A 22 -26.25 13.88 20.04
CA ALA A 22 -27.46 14.69 20.22
C ALA A 22 -27.44 15.29 21.62
N GLN A 23 -27.23 16.61 21.70
CA GLN A 23 -27.46 17.36 22.92
C GLN A 23 -28.97 17.51 23.10
N TYR A 24 -29.50 16.80 24.07
CA TYR A 24 -30.86 17.07 24.61
C TYR A 24 -30.80 18.36 25.45
N SER A 25 -31.33 19.47 24.94
CA SER A 25 -31.65 20.61 25.75
C SER A 25 -33.05 20.40 26.36
N ILE A 26 -33.07 20.30 27.66
CA ILE A 26 -34.30 20.32 28.47
C ILE A 26 -34.76 21.78 28.56
N ASN A 27 -35.84 22.14 27.88
CA ASN A 27 -36.61 23.34 28.21
C ASN A 27 -37.89 22.93 28.90
N SER A 28 -37.95 23.28 30.18
CA SER A 28 -39.19 23.32 30.99
C SER A 28 -39.99 24.58 30.66
N HIS A 29 -41.28 24.48 30.38
CA HIS A 29 -42.36 25.15 31.06
C HIS A 29 -43.68 25.20 30.27
N SER A 30 -44.73 24.84 31.03
CA SER A 30 -46.14 25.25 31.01
C SER A 30 -47.11 24.61 30.00
N SER A 31 -47.98 23.80 30.57
CA SER A 31 -49.35 23.53 30.11
C SER A 31 -50.27 24.77 30.40
N PRO A 32 -51.52 24.90 29.95
CA PRO A 32 -52.43 23.84 29.51
C PRO A 32 -53.32 24.23 28.29
N GLU A 33 -54.08 23.31 27.86
CA GLU A 33 -55.50 23.30 27.49
C GLU A 33 -55.83 22.52 26.21
N ASN A 34 -56.86 21.73 26.36
CA ASN A 34 -57.55 20.85 25.47
C ASN A 34 -57.80 21.42 24.07
N ASP A 35 -57.68 20.57 23.06
CA ASP A 35 -58.81 20.32 22.17
C ASP A 35 -58.67 19.02 21.39
N ASP A 36 -59.76 18.31 21.36
CA ASP A 36 -60.11 17.07 20.73
C ASP A 36 -60.03 17.18 19.19
N ALA A 37 -59.22 16.38 18.51
CA ALA A 37 -59.42 16.06 17.08
C ALA A 37 -58.65 14.80 16.68
N THR A 38 -59.39 13.78 16.50
CA THR A 38 -59.31 12.56 15.71
C THR A 38 -58.16 12.37 14.75
N ASP A 39 -57.45 11.21 14.97
CA ASP A 39 -57.09 10.17 14.00
C ASP A 39 -56.54 10.61 12.63
N GLU A 40 -55.21 10.66 12.55
CA GLU A 40 -54.50 10.31 11.33
C GLU A 40 -53.35 9.36 11.68
N THR A 41 -53.48 8.11 11.26
CA THR A 41 -52.45 7.09 11.30
C THR A 41 -51.26 7.55 10.47
N ALA A 42 -50.38 8.33 11.07
CA ALA A 42 -49.09 8.66 10.46
C ALA A 42 -48.30 7.38 10.23
N ALA A 43 -48.01 7.05 8.98
CA ALA A 43 -47.11 5.98 8.62
C ALA A 43 -45.80 6.16 9.38
N PRO A 44 -45.18 5.08 9.90
CA PRO A 44 -43.90 5.18 10.60
C PRO A 44 -42.88 5.89 9.70
N PRO A 45 -42.03 6.77 10.25
CA PRO A 45 -41.05 7.48 9.46
C PRO A 45 -40.16 6.46 8.73
N THR A 46 -40.07 6.60 7.42
CA THR A 46 -39.13 5.83 6.61
C THR A 46 -37.75 5.95 7.20
N PRO A 47 -37.03 4.85 7.49
CA PRO A 47 -35.70 4.93 8.00
C PRO A 47 -34.84 5.73 7.01
N PRO A 48 -33.90 6.57 7.48
CA PRO A 48 -33.04 7.34 6.61
C PRO A 48 -32.33 6.39 5.67
N PRO A 49 -32.03 6.79 4.41
CA PRO A 49 -31.35 5.96 3.46
C PRO A 49 -29.99 5.53 4.06
N VAL A 50 -29.79 4.23 4.19
CA VAL A 50 -28.50 3.66 4.59
C VAL A 50 -27.58 3.86 3.40
N PHE A 51 -26.71 4.85 3.45
CA PHE A 51 -25.61 4.99 2.48
C PHE A 51 -24.63 3.86 2.75
N ILE A 52 -24.79 2.74 2.05
CA ILE A 52 -23.80 1.69 2.03
C ILE A 52 -22.64 2.22 1.17
N HIS A 53 -21.55 2.67 1.81
CA HIS A 53 -20.34 3.01 1.08
C HIS A 53 -19.85 1.74 0.38
N PRO A 54 -19.53 1.81 -0.92
CA PRO A 54 -19.01 0.65 -1.65
C PRO A 54 -17.73 0.16 -0.99
N HIS A 55 -17.51 -1.16 -0.98
CA HIS A 55 -16.31 -1.76 -0.39
C HIS A 55 -15.03 -1.13 -0.97
N PRO A 56 -14.01 -0.77 -0.17
CA PRO A 56 -12.83 -0.02 -0.65
C PRO A 56 -12.04 -0.73 -1.76
N GLU A 57 -12.14 -2.05 -1.91
CA GLU A 57 -11.52 -2.81 -3.00
C GLU A 57 -12.08 -2.43 -4.38
N TYR A 58 -13.27 -1.83 -4.46
CA TYR A 58 -13.79 -1.33 -5.73
C TYR A 58 -12.93 -0.23 -6.36
N GLN A 59 -12.11 0.49 -5.58
CA GLN A 59 -11.13 1.44 -6.13
C GLN A 59 -10.14 0.73 -7.07
N TYR A 60 -9.68 -0.47 -6.68
CA TYR A 60 -8.81 -1.29 -7.49
C TYR A 60 -9.55 -1.91 -8.70
N LEU A 61 -10.77 -2.42 -8.51
CA LEU A 61 -11.58 -2.97 -9.60
C LEU A 61 -11.92 -1.89 -10.63
N ASN A 62 -12.28 -0.70 -10.19
CA ASN A 62 -12.53 0.45 -11.08
C ASN A 62 -11.27 0.85 -11.86
N LEU A 63 -10.08 0.78 -11.24
CA LEU A 63 -8.82 1.04 -11.93
C LEU A 63 -8.60 0.04 -13.08
N ILE A 64 -8.88 -1.27 -12.87
CA ILE A 64 -8.84 -2.27 -13.94
C ILE A 64 -9.83 -1.91 -15.05
N GLN A 65 -11.07 -1.60 -14.68
CA GLN A 65 -12.12 -1.27 -15.66
C GLN A 65 -11.74 -0.02 -16.47
N ASP A 66 -11.27 1.04 -15.82
CA ASP A 66 -10.84 2.28 -16.49
C ASP A 66 -9.73 2.05 -17.52
N ILE A 67 -8.75 1.19 -17.19
CA ILE A 67 -7.66 0.85 -18.11
C ILE A 67 -8.19 0.07 -19.31
N LEU A 68 -9.06 -0.92 -19.08
CA LEU A 68 -9.63 -1.75 -20.14
C LEU A 68 -10.56 -0.95 -21.07
N GLU A 69 -11.30 0.03 -20.55
CA GLU A 69 -12.20 0.88 -21.32
C GLU A 69 -11.45 1.92 -22.17
N GLN A 70 -10.37 2.51 -21.63
CA GLN A 70 -9.61 3.53 -22.35
C GLN A 70 -8.80 2.97 -23.52
N LYS A 71 -8.42 1.70 -23.47
CA LYS A 71 -7.67 0.99 -24.54
C LYS A 71 -6.45 1.75 -25.04
N ASN A 72 -5.78 2.49 -24.15
CA ASN A 72 -4.56 3.22 -24.50
C ASN A 72 -3.39 2.24 -24.51
N GLU A 73 -3.10 1.70 -25.67
CA GLU A 73 -2.09 0.65 -25.90
C GLU A 73 -0.72 1.26 -26.12
N HIS A 74 0.29 0.66 -25.46
CA HIS A 74 1.69 0.98 -25.63
C HIS A 74 2.52 -0.29 -25.76
N ILE A 75 3.44 -0.29 -26.71
CA ILE A 75 4.45 -1.36 -26.82
C ILE A 75 5.68 -0.90 -26.07
N GLY A 76 5.95 -1.54 -24.94
CA GLY A 76 7.10 -1.28 -24.09
C GLY A 76 8.17 -2.36 -24.22
N ARG A 77 9.22 -2.24 -23.40
CA ARG A 77 10.32 -3.21 -23.34
C ARG A 77 9.82 -4.64 -23.05
N ASN A 78 8.79 -4.77 -22.23
CA ASN A 78 8.31 -6.05 -21.70
C ASN A 78 7.03 -6.55 -22.41
N GLY A 79 6.68 -6.00 -23.57
CA GLY A 79 5.49 -6.36 -24.35
C GLY A 79 4.48 -5.23 -24.47
N SER A 80 3.27 -5.56 -24.96
CA SER A 80 2.17 -4.61 -25.07
C SER A 80 1.46 -4.45 -23.74
N THR A 81 1.04 -3.22 -23.44
CA THR A 81 0.28 -2.87 -22.24
C THR A 81 -0.85 -1.91 -22.56
N LEU A 82 -1.97 -2.05 -21.86
CA LEU A 82 -2.98 -1.00 -21.75
C LEU A 82 -2.66 -0.16 -20.53
N SER A 83 -2.72 1.16 -20.61
CA SER A 83 -2.32 2.01 -19.47
C SER A 83 -3.10 3.30 -19.35
N ILE A 84 -3.12 3.81 -18.10
CA ILE A 84 -3.50 5.20 -17.79
C ILE A 84 -2.39 5.87 -17.00
N PHE A 85 -2.32 7.20 -17.05
CA PHE A 85 -1.36 7.97 -16.28
C PHE A 85 -2.07 8.78 -15.19
N GLY A 86 -1.66 8.55 -13.95
CA GLY A 86 -2.21 9.21 -12.78
C GLY A 86 -3.46 8.49 -12.24
N ALA A 87 -3.29 7.68 -11.22
CA ALA A 87 -4.37 7.05 -10.46
C ALA A 87 -4.08 7.17 -8.95
N GLY A 88 -5.15 7.14 -8.14
CA GLY A 88 -5.02 7.18 -6.69
C GLY A 88 -6.06 6.31 -6.02
N MET A 89 -5.66 5.70 -4.89
CA MET A 89 -6.54 4.89 -4.04
C MET A 89 -6.26 5.21 -2.57
N VAL A 90 -7.27 5.10 -1.71
CA VAL A 90 -7.15 5.30 -0.27
C VAL A 90 -7.80 4.14 0.47
N PHE A 91 -7.08 3.57 1.42
CA PHE A 91 -7.54 2.45 2.23
C PHE A 91 -7.43 2.76 3.72
N SER A 92 -8.52 2.59 4.46
CA SER A 92 -8.46 2.66 5.92
C SER A 92 -7.70 1.47 6.48
N LEU A 93 -6.80 1.74 7.41
CA LEU A 93 -6.06 0.74 8.19
C LEU A 93 -6.51 0.70 9.66
N GLU A 94 -7.54 1.47 10.00
CA GLU A 94 -8.05 1.54 11.36
C GLU A 94 -8.53 0.17 11.86
N GLN A 95 -8.48 -0.05 13.16
CA GLN A 95 -8.89 -1.31 13.80
C GLN A 95 -8.15 -2.56 13.29
N GLY A 96 -6.96 -2.38 12.69
CA GLY A 96 -6.17 -3.49 12.15
C GLY A 96 -6.57 -3.93 10.74
N TRP A 97 -7.49 -3.25 10.06
CA TRP A 97 -7.82 -3.59 8.67
C TRP A 97 -6.59 -3.53 7.78
N ILE A 98 -6.45 -4.54 6.92
CA ILE A 98 -5.39 -4.59 5.92
C ILE A 98 -6.00 -4.89 4.54
N PRO A 99 -5.75 -4.04 3.52
CA PRO A 99 -6.34 -4.18 2.19
C PRO A 99 -5.65 -5.30 1.37
N LEU A 100 -5.78 -6.54 1.83
CA LEU A 100 -5.49 -7.71 1.02
C LEU A 100 -6.70 -7.97 0.13
N LEU A 101 -6.50 -7.98 -1.20
CA LEU A 101 -7.61 -8.21 -2.12
C LEU A 101 -8.35 -9.50 -1.76
N THR A 102 -9.67 -9.43 -1.87
CA THR A 102 -10.57 -10.54 -1.60
C THR A 102 -11.17 -11.11 -2.88
N THR A 103 -11.20 -10.32 -3.95
CA THR A 103 -11.67 -10.78 -5.28
C THR A 103 -10.70 -11.74 -5.98
N LYS A 104 -9.50 -11.91 -5.43
CA LYS A 104 -8.55 -13.00 -5.74
C LYS A 104 -7.65 -13.25 -4.54
N GLN A 105 -7.15 -14.48 -4.42
CA GLN A 105 -6.19 -14.82 -3.38
C GLN A 105 -4.86 -14.09 -3.57
N MET A 106 -4.36 -13.49 -2.50
CA MET A 106 -3.09 -12.76 -2.47
C MET A 106 -1.97 -13.60 -1.87
N ALA A 107 -0.78 -13.53 -2.45
CA ALA A 107 0.45 -14.10 -1.89
C ALA A 107 1.02 -13.22 -0.76
N TRP A 108 0.21 -12.87 0.22
CA TRP A 108 0.57 -11.93 1.29
C TRP A 108 1.78 -12.37 2.12
N LYS A 109 2.02 -13.69 2.24
CA LYS A 109 3.19 -14.24 2.93
C LYS A 109 4.49 -13.86 2.22
N THR A 110 4.50 -13.95 0.90
CA THR A 110 5.61 -13.52 0.04
C THR A 110 5.85 -12.03 0.19
N CYS A 111 4.77 -11.23 0.15
CA CYS A 111 4.80 -9.78 0.32
C CYS A 111 5.43 -9.36 1.67
N LEU A 112 5.00 -9.98 2.77
CA LEU A 112 5.52 -9.66 4.10
C LEU A 112 7.00 -10.05 4.25
N LYS A 113 7.41 -11.21 3.71
CA LYS A 113 8.82 -11.63 3.76
C LYS A 113 9.73 -10.69 2.97
N GLU A 114 9.30 -10.24 1.79
CA GLU A 114 10.02 -9.23 1.00
C GLU A 114 10.14 -7.91 1.77
N LEU A 115 9.04 -7.42 2.37
CA LEU A 115 9.05 -6.20 3.15
C LEU A 115 10.06 -6.26 4.32
N LEU A 116 10.07 -7.36 5.08
CA LEU A 116 11.00 -7.56 6.17
C LEU A 116 12.46 -7.60 5.68
N TRP A 117 12.71 -8.17 4.51
CA TRP A 117 14.00 -8.17 3.85
C TRP A 117 14.44 -6.75 3.43
N PHE A 118 13.53 -5.90 2.90
CA PHE A 118 13.82 -4.49 2.64
C PHE A 118 14.14 -3.71 3.94
N ILE A 119 13.36 -3.92 5.01
CA ILE A 119 13.57 -3.29 6.31
C ILE A 119 14.97 -3.58 6.84
N GLN A 120 15.48 -4.79 6.66
CA GLN A 120 16.82 -5.20 7.06
C GLN A 120 17.94 -4.68 6.15
N GLY A 121 17.63 -3.88 5.13
CA GLY A 121 18.63 -3.34 4.20
C GLY A 121 19.23 -4.37 3.25
N LYS A 122 18.63 -5.54 3.13
CA LYS A 122 19.17 -6.65 2.34
C LYS A 122 18.92 -6.45 0.84
N THR A 123 19.86 -6.98 0.03
CA THR A 123 19.85 -6.91 -1.44
C THR A 123 20.19 -8.26 -2.10
N ASP A 124 20.48 -9.29 -1.31
CA ASP A 124 20.77 -10.65 -1.76
C ASP A 124 19.47 -11.46 -1.91
N ASN A 125 19.09 -11.79 -3.16
CA ASN A 125 17.93 -12.61 -3.47
C ASN A 125 18.01 -14.04 -2.90
N ARG A 126 19.20 -14.60 -2.68
CA ARG A 126 19.36 -15.95 -2.12
C ARG A 126 18.75 -16.06 -0.72
N LEU A 127 18.71 -14.96 0.04
CA LEU A 127 18.01 -14.91 1.33
C LEU A 127 16.50 -15.05 1.17
N LEU A 128 15.92 -14.42 0.12
CA LEU A 128 14.52 -14.57 -0.21
C LEU A 128 14.21 -15.99 -0.70
N GLN A 129 15.05 -16.57 -1.55
CA GLN A 129 14.91 -17.96 -2.01
C GLN A 129 14.90 -18.95 -0.83
N THR A 130 15.81 -18.79 0.13
CA THR A 130 15.85 -19.60 1.35
C THR A 130 14.56 -19.46 2.17
N ALA A 131 13.92 -18.29 2.12
CA ALA A 131 12.62 -18.04 2.75
C ALA A 131 11.42 -18.51 1.89
N GLY A 132 11.67 -19.16 0.73
CA GLY A 132 10.64 -19.62 -0.22
C GLY A 132 9.97 -18.48 -1.00
N VAL A 133 10.71 -17.40 -1.29
CA VAL A 133 10.27 -16.26 -2.07
C VAL A 133 11.09 -16.19 -3.37
N HIS A 134 10.41 -16.23 -4.52
CA HIS A 134 11.03 -16.39 -5.85
C HIS A 134 10.73 -15.23 -6.82
N ILE A 135 10.14 -14.13 -6.32
CA ILE A 135 9.69 -13.02 -7.16
C ILE A 135 10.82 -12.21 -7.79
N TRP A 136 12.06 -12.34 -7.28
CA TRP A 136 13.25 -11.66 -7.77
C TRP A 136 14.20 -12.57 -8.56
N ASP A 137 13.92 -13.89 -8.68
CA ASP A 137 14.83 -14.86 -9.27
C ASP A 137 15.26 -14.47 -10.68
N ASP A 138 14.30 -14.05 -11.50
CA ASP A 138 14.57 -13.62 -12.87
C ASP A 138 15.48 -12.39 -12.94
N ASN A 139 15.26 -11.38 -12.06
CA ASN A 139 16.04 -10.15 -12.03
C ASN A 139 17.39 -10.32 -11.34
N ALA A 140 17.57 -11.40 -10.57
CA ALA A 140 18.79 -11.76 -9.87
C ALA A 140 19.62 -12.81 -10.63
N SER A 141 19.12 -13.33 -11.77
CA SER A 141 19.82 -14.32 -12.58
C SER A 141 21.08 -13.75 -13.22
N ARG A 142 22.08 -14.60 -13.45
CA ARG A 142 23.34 -14.21 -14.07
C ARG A 142 23.11 -13.47 -15.39
N ASP A 143 22.28 -14.04 -16.26
CA ASP A 143 22.00 -13.49 -17.59
C ASP A 143 21.35 -12.10 -17.49
N PHE A 144 20.43 -11.90 -16.53
CA PHE A 144 19.78 -10.60 -16.36
C PHE A 144 20.77 -9.54 -15.84
N ILE A 145 21.55 -9.87 -14.82
CA ILE A 145 22.57 -8.98 -14.23
C ILE A 145 23.59 -8.57 -15.29
N GLU A 146 24.08 -9.50 -16.11
CA GLU A 146 24.99 -9.19 -17.24
C GLU A 146 24.34 -8.30 -18.29
N SER A 147 23.07 -8.56 -18.64
CA SER A 147 22.33 -7.73 -19.58
C SER A 147 22.17 -6.27 -19.12
N ARG A 148 22.26 -6.03 -17.81
CA ARG A 148 22.22 -4.72 -17.18
C ARG A 148 23.60 -4.03 -17.14
N GLY A 149 24.65 -4.70 -17.59
CA GLY A 149 26.04 -4.22 -17.47
C GLY A 149 26.66 -4.39 -16.08
N LEU A 150 26.01 -5.20 -15.23
CA LEU A 150 26.40 -5.43 -13.82
C LEU A 150 27.15 -6.76 -13.65
N ALA A 151 27.92 -7.18 -14.65
CA ALA A 151 28.66 -8.45 -14.65
C ALA A 151 29.65 -8.62 -13.47
N HIS A 152 30.00 -7.52 -12.80
CA HIS A 152 30.85 -7.52 -11.60
C HIS A 152 30.11 -7.94 -10.31
N TYR A 153 28.75 -7.97 -10.31
CA TYR A 153 27.99 -8.49 -9.18
C TYR A 153 27.93 -10.02 -9.20
N ALA A 154 27.84 -10.61 -8.04
CA ALA A 154 27.52 -12.03 -7.92
C ALA A 154 26.09 -12.30 -8.36
N GLU A 155 25.81 -13.52 -8.83
CA GLU A 155 24.44 -13.97 -9.04
C GLU A 155 23.67 -13.89 -7.72
N GLY A 156 22.46 -13.37 -7.76
CA GLY A 156 21.65 -13.09 -6.57
C GLY A 156 21.80 -11.68 -6.02
N ASP A 157 22.85 -10.95 -6.35
CA ASP A 157 23.08 -9.57 -5.92
C ASP A 157 22.30 -8.59 -6.81
N LEU A 158 21.30 -7.91 -6.23
CA LEU A 158 20.42 -6.98 -6.93
C LEU A 158 20.96 -5.54 -6.97
N GLY A 159 22.14 -5.29 -6.37
CA GLY A 159 22.68 -3.94 -6.25
C GLY A 159 21.97 -3.10 -5.19
N PRO A 160 22.20 -1.76 -5.17
CA PRO A 160 21.70 -0.86 -4.13
C PRO A 160 20.20 -0.54 -4.27
N ILE A 161 19.34 -1.58 -4.36
CA ILE A 161 17.88 -1.44 -4.49
C ILE A 161 17.23 -1.09 -3.15
N TYR A 162 15.91 -0.99 -3.11
CA TYR A 162 15.02 -0.64 -2.01
C TYR A 162 15.60 -0.69 -0.58
N GLY A 163 16.03 -1.87 -0.10
CA GLY A 163 16.54 -2.05 1.26
C GLY A 163 17.82 -1.25 1.51
N HIS A 164 18.76 -1.25 0.54
CA HIS A 164 19.97 -0.45 0.64
C HIS A 164 19.64 1.05 0.70
N GLN A 165 18.74 1.55 -0.16
CA GLN A 165 18.36 2.96 -0.13
C GLN A 165 17.61 3.34 1.16
N TRP A 166 16.80 2.47 1.71
CA TRP A 166 16.09 2.74 2.97
C TRP A 166 17.02 2.86 4.17
N ARG A 167 18.10 2.06 4.21
CA ARG A 167 18.97 1.93 5.37
C ARG A 167 20.34 2.61 5.19
N HIS A 168 20.79 2.79 3.96
CA HIS A 168 22.11 3.28 3.61
C HIS A 168 22.09 4.20 2.39
N PHE A 169 21.11 5.14 2.35
CA PHE A 169 20.87 5.99 1.19
C PHE A 169 22.17 6.67 0.75
N ASN A 170 22.51 6.51 -0.53
CA ASN A 170 23.69 7.08 -1.17
C ASN A 170 25.05 6.61 -0.59
N ALA A 171 25.10 5.52 0.19
CA ALA A 171 26.37 4.84 0.45
C ALA A 171 26.87 4.21 -0.84
N GLU A 172 28.20 4.30 -1.09
CA GLU A 172 28.82 3.61 -2.21
C GLU A 172 28.59 2.10 -2.08
N TYR A 173 28.02 1.49 -3.13
CA TYR A 173 27.67 0.08 -3.09
C TYR A 173 28.88 -0.79 -3.48
N SER A 174 29.24 -1.72 -2.61
CA SER A 174 30.39 -2.64 -2.77
C SER A 174 29.96 -4.11 -2.64
N GLY A 175 28.66 -4.41 -2.90
CA GLY A 175 28.11 -5.77 -2.85
C GLY A 175 27.30 -6.05 -1.58
N HIS A 176 26.45 -7.08 -1.68
CA HIS A 176 25.49 -7.45 -0.65
C HIS A 176 26.09 -7.96 0.67
N GLU A 177 27.37 -8.38 0.68
CA GLU A 177 28.07 -8.86 1.88
C GLU A 177 28.78 -7.73 2.66
N THR A 178 28.80 -6.53 2.10
CA THR A 178 29.51 -5.38 2.71
C THR A 178 28.75 -4.89 3.95
N ASP A 179 29.50 -4.60 5.00
CA ASP A 179 28.98 -3.88 6.17
C ASP A 179 28.86 -2.39 5.86
N TYR A 180 27.64 -1.90 5.81
CA TYR A 180 27.30 -0.50 5.56
C TYR A 180 27.00 0.28 6.85
N THR A 181 27.28 -0.25 8.02
CA THR A 181 27.07 0.44 9.30
C THR A 181 27.72 1.80 9.31
N GLY A 182 26.94 2.85 9.56
CA GLY A 182 27.41 4.23 9.59
C GLY A 182 27.73 4.84 8.22
N LYS A 183 27.42 4.16 7.11
CA LYS A 183 27.57 4.69 5.75
C LYS A 183 26.21 5.12 5.18
N GLY A 184 26.21 6.24 4.44
CA GLY A 184 25.00 6.81 3.87
C GLY A 184 24.03 7.34 4.92
N VAL A 185 22.74 7.42 4.56
CA VAL A 185 21.68 7.87 5.46
C VAL A 185 20.72 6.73 5.74
N ASP A 186 20.53 6.36 7.01
CA ASP A 186 19.48 5.42 7.45
C ASP A 186 18.16 6.17 7.57
N GLN A 187 17.42 6.25 6.46
CA GLN A 187 16.14 6.94 6.38
C GLN A 187 15.09 6.30 7.30
N LEU A 188 15.07 4.96 7.39
CA LEU A 188 14.09 4.25 8.20
C LEU A 188 14.33 4.48 9.70
N ALA A 189 15.58 4.44 10.15
CA ALA A 189 15.92 4.72 11.54
C ALA A 189 15.57 6.16 11.93
N GLU A 190 15.82 7.13 11.04
CA GLU A 190 15.46 8.54 11.28
C GLU A 190 13.94 8.74 11.36
N ILE A 191 13.17 8.09 10.48
CA ILE A 191 11.69 8.12 10.55
C ILE A 191 11.21 7.53 11.88
N ILE A 192 11.74 6.38 12.29
CA ILE A 192 11.38 5.73 13.57
C ILE A 192 11.72 6.64 14.76
N ARG A 193 12.89 7.26 14.73
CA ARG A 193 13.31 8.23 15.75
C ARG A 193 12.29 9.36 15.87
N CYS A 194 11.95 9.99 14.74
CA CYS A 194 10.96 11.06 14.70
C CYS A 194 9.56 10.57 15.14
N LEU A 195 9.09 9.42 14.69
CA LEU A 195 7.77 8.89 15.05
C LEU A 195 7.64 8.60 16.57
N LYS A 196 8.74 8.24 17.24
CA LYS A 196 8.79 8.03 18.69
C LYS A 196 8.84 9.35 19.48
N ASP A 197 9.34 10.43 18.88
CA ASP A 197 9.42 11.74 19.52
C ASP A 197 8.04 12.44 19.52
N PRO A 198 7.55 12.97 20.65
CA PRO A 198 6.22 13.57 20.77
C PRO A 198 6.03 14.88 19.97
N VAL A 199 7.13 15.53 19.58
CA VAL A 199 7.11 16.78 18.78
C VAL A 199 7.43 16.50 17.31
N GLU A 200 8.50 15.76 17.05
CA GLU A 200 8.99 15.53 15.69
C GLU A 200 8.09 14.57 14.88
N ARG A 201 7.25 13.76 15.55
CA ARG A 201 6.27 12.89 14.86
C ARG A 201 5.30 13.62 13.93
N PHE A 202 5.09 14.93 14.16
CA PHE A 202 4.24 15.78 13.32
C PHE A 202 5.01 16.45 12.18
N SER A 203 6.27 16.08 11.97
CA SER A 203 7.10 16.63 10.89
C SER A 203 6.53 16.24 9.52
N ARG A 204 6.49 17.22 8.61
CA ARG A 204 6.13 17.02 7.19
C ARG A 204 7.29 16.50 6.33
N ARG A 205 8.43 16.14 6.98
CA ARG A 205 9.66 15.65 6.34
C ARG A 205 9.89 14.15 6.55
N LEU A 206 8.88 13.42 7.03
CA LEU A 206 8.96 11.97 7.22
C LEU A 206 8.82 11.28 5.86
N ILE A 207 9.86 11.39 5.04
CA ILE A 207 9.91 10.87 3.67
C ILE A 207 11.04 9.83 3.59
N MET A 208 10.74 8.68 2.97
CA MET A 208 11.69 7.64 2.65
C MET A 208 11.71 7.40 1.14
N SER A 209 12.85 7.64 0.50
CA SER A 209 13.05 7.50 -0.95
C SER A 209 13.88 6.27 -1.28
N ALA A 210 13.42 5.47 -2.24
CA ALA A 210 14.21 4.42 -2.87
C ALA A 210 14.85 4.89 -4.19
N TRP A 211 14.40 6.04 -4.71
CA TRP A 211 14.88 6.59 -5.98
C TRP A 211 16.14 7.43 -5.74
N ASN A 212 17.27 6.90 -6.15
CA ASN A 212 18.55 7.59 -6.10
C ASN A 212 19.13 7.72 -7.52
N PRO A 213 19.02 8.88 -8.18
CA PRO A 213 19.50 9.07 -9.55
C PRO A 213 20.99 8.76 -9.74
N CYS A 214 21.79 8.91 -8.70
CA CYS A 214 23.24 8.64 -8.77
C CYS A 214 23.56 7.15 -8.88
N GLN A 215 22.66 6.28 -8.41
CA GLN A 215 22.90 4.83 -8.33
C GLN A 215 21.93 3.98 -9.18
N LEU A 216 21.06 4.58 -10.00
CA LEU A 216 20.11 3.82 -10.84
C LEU A 216 20.80 2.84 -11.80
N ALA A 217 21.99 3.19 -12.28
CA ALA A 217 22.77 2.32 -13.19
C ALA A 217 23.38 1.10 -12.47
N GLU A 218 23.53 1.17 -11.15
CA GLU A 218 24.06 0.11 -10.29
C GLU A 218 22.97 -0.88 -9.83
N MET A 219 21.69 -0.58 -10.10
CA MET A 219 20.56 -1.40 -9.68
C MET A 219 20.19 -2.41 -10.76
N ALA A 220 19.96 -3.67 -10.38
CA ALA A 220 19.42 -4.67 -11.29
C ALA A 220 18.08 -4.19 -11.87
N LEU A 221 17.22 -3.60 -11.04
CA LEU A 221 15.95 -3.01 -11.46
C LEU A 221 15.72 -1.67 -10.73
N PRO A 222 15.58 -0.53 -11.46
CA PRO A 222 15.23 0.75 -10.88
C PRO A 222 13.90 0.69 -10.10
N PRO A 223 13.81 1.27 -8.90
CA PRO A 223 12.64 1.16 -8.03
C PRO A 223 11.34 1.65 -8.69
N CYS A 224 10.28 0.85 -8.61
CA CYS A 224 8.93 1.27 -8.97
C CYS A 224 8.30 2.11 -7.85
N HIS A 225 8.49 1.72 -6.59
CA HIS A 225 8.13 2.47 -5.39
C HIS A 225 9.17 3.58 -5.20
N VAL A 226 8.85 4.79 -5.66
CA VAL A 226 9.82 5.89 -5.69
C VAL A 226 10.08 6.43 -4.30
N LEU A 227 9.00 6.78 -3.59
CA LEU A 227 9.06 7.30 -2.24
C LEU A 227 7.76 7.01 -1.48
N CYS A 228 7.86 6.94 -0.16
CA CYS A 228 6.71 7.05 0.71
C CYS A 228 6.90 8.19 1.72
N GLN A 229 5.77 8.74 2.18
CA GLN A 229 5.72 9.78 3.20
C GLN A 229 4.79 9.33 4.32
N PHE A 230 5.21 9.56 5.56
CA PHE A 230 4.40 9.29 6.75
C PHE A 230 3.85 10.59 7.31
N ASN A 231 2.66 10.50 7.91
CA ASN A 231 2.01 11.61 8.58
C ASN A 231 1.33 11.10 9.86
N VAL A 232 1.48 11.85 10.94
CA VAL A 232 0.79 11.60 12.20
C VAL A 232 -0.20 12.73 12.45
N ASP A 233 -1.44 12.40 12.78
CA ASP A 233 -2.46 13.40 13.11
C ASP A 233 -2.49 13.71 14.63
N ASN A 234 -3.36 14.65 15.01
CA ASN A 234 -3.53 15.08 16.42
C ASN A 234 -4.12 14.00 17.34
N GLN A 235 -4.57 12.86 16.81
CA GLN A 235 -5.02 11.69 17.53
C GLN A 235 -3.93 10.60 17.61
N ASN A 236 -2.69 10.91 17.25
CA ASN A 236 -1.56 9.98 17.14
C ASN A 236 -1.82 8.81 16.16
N ARG A 237 -2.56 9.08 15.08
CA ARG A 237 -2.84 8.09 14.04
C ARG A 237 -1.85 8.27 12.89
N LEU A 238 -1.21 7.16 12.49
CA LEU A 238 -0.21 7.09 11.44
C LEU A 238 -0.84 6.77 10.08
N SER A 239 -0.59 7.64 9.11
CA SER A 239 -0.88 7.43 7.69
C SER A 239 0.41 7.25 6.89
N CYS A 240 0.34 6.51 5.79
CA CYS A 240 1.41 6.38 4.80
C CYS A 240 0.88 6.74 3.42
N ALA A 241 1.61 7.59 2.68
CA ALA A 241 1.36 7.86 1.28
C ALA A 241 2.52 7.31 0.44
N LEU A 242 2.21 6.49 -0.58
CA LEU A 242 3.17 5.95 -1.52
C LEU A 242 3.00 6.61 -2.89
N TYR A 243 4.10 7.07 -3.49
CA TYR A 243 4.16 7.37 -4.91
C TYR A 243 4.93 6.26 -5.65
N GLN A 244 4.24 5.60 -6.58
CA GLN A 244 4.79 4.57 -7.45
C GLN A 244 4.76 5.04 -8.91
N ARG A 245 5.94 5.09 -9.56
CA ARG A 245 6.07 5.59 -10.94
C ARG A 245 5.43 4.70 -12.00
N SER A 246 5.38 3.39 -11.72
CA SER A 246 4.91 2.36 -12.66
C SER A 246 4.36 1.18 -11.87
N GLY A 247 3.16 0.71 -12.22
CA GLY A 247 2.48 -0.39 -11.54
C GLY A 247 1.79 -1.34 -12.51
N ASP A 248 2.20 -2.62 -12.49
CA ASP A 248 1.43 -3.73 -13.06
C ASP A 248 0.19 -3.95 -12.21
N VAL A 249 -0.97 -3.59 -12.76
CA VAL A 249 -2.25 -3.67 -12.04
C VAL A 249 -2.68 -5.11 -11.79
N GLY A 250 -2.26 -6.04 -12.65
CA GLY A 250 -2.59 -7.46 -12.50
C GLY A 250 -1.92 -8.11 -11.28
N LEU A 251 -0.63 -7.90 -11.08
CA LEU A 251 0.16 -8.58 -10.04
C LEU A 251 0.81 -7.61 -9.05
N GLY A 252 1.49 -6.58 -9.54
CA GLY A 252 2.31 -5.70 -8.70
C GLY A 252 1.50 -4.78 -7.80
N VAL A 253 0.47 -4.09 -8.33
CA VAL A 253 -0.32 -3.11 -7.57
C VAL A 253 -0.97 -3.73 -6.32
N PRO A 254 -1.65 -4.89 -6.38
CA PRO A 254 -2.18 -5.53 -5.17
C PRO A 254 -1.11 -5.87 -4.13
N PHE A 255 0.05 -6.33 -4.61
CA PHE A 255 1.19 -6.67 -3.77
C PHE A 255 1.74 -5.43 -3.05
N ASN A 256 1.84 -4.30 -3.76
CA ASN A 256 2.33 -3.04 -3.22
C ASN A 256 1.37 -2.40 -2.21
N ILE A 257 0.04 -2.50 -2.45
CA ILE A 257 -1.00 -2.11 -1.48
C ILE A 257 -0.78 -2.85 -0.16
N ALA A 258 -0.61 -4.17 -0.22
CA ALA A 258 -0.38 -5.01 0.95
C ALA A 258 0.93 -4.64 1.66
N SER A 259 2.04 -4.49 0.92
CA SER A 259 3.37 -4.23 1.46
C SER A 259 3.42 -2.93 2.29
N TYR A 260 2.92 -1.82 1.74
CA TYR A 260 2.94 -0.54 2.45
C TYR A 260 1.89 -0.46 3.56
N SER A 261 0.80 -1.21 3.46
CA SER A 261 -0.14 -1.38 4.57
C SER A 261 0.50 -2.14 5.74
N PHE A 262 1.24 -3.23 5.47
CA PHE A 262 2.05 -3.93 6.48
C PHE A 262 3.10 -3.00 7.12
N LEU A 263 3.82 -2.23 6.30
CA LEU A 263 4.81 -1.26 6.78
C LEU A 263 4.18 -0.23 7.73
N THR A 264 3.00 0.28 7.38
CA THR A 264 2.29 1.27 8.21
C THR A 264 1.85 0.66 9.53
N HIS A 265 1.30 -0.56 9.53
CA HIS A 265 0.95 -1.28 10.76
C HIS A 265 2.17 -1.56 11.63
N LEU A 266 3.28 -1.98 11.01
CA LEU A 266 4.51 -2.28 11.71
C LEU A 266 5.09 -1.03 12.39
N LEU A 267 5.21 0.08 11.66
CA LEU A 267 5.72 1.34 12.22
C LEU A 267 4.81 1.90 13.30
N ALA A 268 3.49 1.85 13.11
CA ALA A 268 2.54 2.26 14.15
C ALA A 268 2.74 1.45 15.44
N LYS A 269 2.81 0.11 15.34
CA LYS A 269 3.06 -0.79 16.49
C LYS A 269 4.40 -0.50 17.14
N HIS A 270 5.47 -0.37 16.35
CA HIS A 270 6.84 -0.18 16.83
C HIS A 270 7.04 1.18 17.52
N CYS A 271 6.31 2.21 17.09
CA CYS A 271 6.43 3.57 17.60
C CYS A 271 5.32 3.96 18.59
N GLY A 272 4.43 3.04 18.98
CA GLY A 272 3.34 3.32 19.93
C GLY A 272 2.27 4.25 19.36
N LEU A 273 2.01 4.17 18.06
CA LEU A 273 0.99 4.92 17.34
C LEU A 273 -0.19 4.00 16.96
N VAL A 274 -1.28 4.59 16.45
CA VAL A 274 -2.42 3.88 15.91
C VAL A 274 -2.43 4.05 14.39
N THR A 275 -2.77 3.01 13.63
CA THR A 275 -2.88 3.11 12.18
C THR A 275 -4.13 3.89 11.76
N HIS A 276 -4.01 4.68 10.68
CA HIS A 276 -5.11 5.43 10.09
C HIS A 276 -5.41 5.00 8.67
N GLU A 277 -4.57 5.37 7.70
CA GLU A 277 -4.84 5.10 6.29
C GLU A 277 -3.57 4.87 5.47
N PHE A 278 -3.75 4.20 4.35
CA PHE A 278 -2.77 4.08 3.29
C PHE A 278 -3.28 4.80 2.04
N VAL A 279 -2.52 5.78 1.55
CA VAL A 279 -2.80 6.56 0.35
C VAL A 279 -1.83 6.13 -0.75
N TYR A 280 -2.36 5.74 -1.88
CA TYR A 280 -1.56 5.18 -2.97
C TYR A 280 -1.69 6.02 -4.24
N TYR A 281 -0.58 6.52 -4.74
CA TYR A 281 -0.49 7.28 -5.98
C TYR A 281 0.30 6.50 -7.03
N LEU A 282 -0.30 6.31 -8.20
CA LEU A 282 0.30 5.64 -9.35
C LEU A 282 0.58 6.65 -10.47
N GLY A 283 1.79 6.63 -11.02
CA GLY A 283 2.14 7.30 -12.26
C GLY A 283 1.55 6.54 -13.45
N ASN A 284 2.29 5.61 -14.05
CA ASN A 284 1.81 4.74 -15.10
C ASN A 284 1.20 3.46 -14.49
N ALA A 285 -0.13 3.36 -14.50
CA ALA A 285 -0.85 2.15 -14.13
C ALA A 285 -1.18 1.37 -15.41
N HIS A 286 -0.73 0.10 -15.49
CA HIS A 286 -0.84 -0.68 -16.71
C HIS A 286 -1.26 -2.12 -16.46
N ILE A 287 -1.86 -2.71 -17.50
CA ILE A 287 -2.24 -4.13 -17.59
C ILE A 287 -1.52 -4.69 -18.80
N TYR A 288 -0.75 -5.76 -18.63
CA TYR A 288 -0.13 -6.48 -19.74
C TYR A 288 -1.18 -7.18 -20.61
N ASP A 289 -0.89 -7.33 -21.91
CA ASP A 289 -1.78 -7.92 -22.91
C ASP A 289 -2.27 -9.32 -22.49
N ASP A 290 -1.39 -10.17 -21.96
CA ASP A 290 -1.71 -11.51 -21.50
C ASP A 290 -2.44 -11.56 -20.15
N HIS A 291 -2.59 -10.43 -19.44
CA HIS A 291 -3.36 -10.33 -18.21
C HIS A 291 -4.82 -9.89 -18.44
N VAL A 292 -5.13 -9.30 -19.59
CA VAL A 292 -6.45 -8.71 -19.88
C VAL A 292 -7.58 -9.72 -19.70
N GLU A 293 -7.46 -10.89 -20.31
CA GLU A 293 -8.51 -11.90 -20.22
C GLU A 293 -8.64 -12.50 -18.81
N ALA A 294 -7.54 -12.60 -18.09
CA ALA A 294 -7.51 -13.11 -16.70
C ALA A 294 -8.20 -12.15 -15.71
N LEU A 295 -8.15 -10.84 -15.97
CA LEU A 295 -8.73 -9.82 -15.08
C LEU A 295 -10.24 -9.61 -15.29
N LYS A 296 -10.80 -9.93 -16.47
CA LYS A 296 -12.24 -9.77 -16.73
C LYS A 296 -13.14 -10.52 -15.74
N PRO A 297 -12.90 -11.81 -15.41
CA PRO A 297 -13.69 -12.51 -14.40
C PRO A 297 -13.58 -11.87 -13.02
N GLN A 298 -12.45 -11.25 -12.65
CA GLN A 298 -12.26 -10.58 -11.36
C GLN A 298 -13.22 -9.40 -11.21
N LEU A 299 -13.52 -8.66 -12.26
CA LEU A 299 -14.48 -7.55 -12.27
C LEU A 299 -15.92 -7.96 -11.91
N LEU A 300 -16.26 -9.22 -12.08
CA LEU A 300 -17.59 -9.76 -11.76
C LEU A 300 -17.71 -10.26 -10.30
N ARG A 301 -16.60 -10.26 -9.54
CA ARG A 301 -16.58 -10.75 -8.16
C ARG A 301 -16.91 -9.64 -7.19
N HIS A 302 -17.74 -9.95 -6.18
CA HIS A 302 -18.05 -9.03 -5.09
C HIS A 302 -17.02 -9.18 -3.96
N PRO A 303 -16.40 -8.09 -3.50
CA PRO A 303 -15.43 -8.16 -2.42
C PRO A 303 -16.04 -8.70 -1.12
N PHE A 304 -15.27 -9.54 -0.40
CA PHE A 304 -15.50 -9.86 1.01
C PHE A 304 -14.91 -8.75 1.91
N PRO A 305 -15.33 -8.64 3.18
CA PRO A 305 -14.67 -7.74 4.12
C PRO A 305 -13.15 -7.97 4.15
N PHE A 306 -12.37 -6.90 4.21
CA PHE A 306 -10.93 -7.03 4.37
C PHE A 306 -10.58 -7.79 5.65
N PRO A 307 -9.47 -8.56 5.66
CA PRO A 307 -8.93 -9.17 6.87
C PRO A 307 -8.34 -8.13 7.82
N ARG A 308 -7.96 -8.60 9.01
CA ARG A 308 -7.19 -7.81 9.96
C ARG A 308 -5.80 -8.37 10.12
N VAL A 309 -4.82 -7.49 10.37
CA VAL A 309 -3.48 -7.87 10.79
C VAL A 309 -3.32 -7.63 12.28
N GLU A 310 -2.73 -8.61 12.94
CA GLU A 310 -2.27 -8.51 14.32
C GLU A 310 -0.75 -8.73 14.36
N ILE A 311 -0.02 -7.76 14.96
CA ILE A 311 1.40 -7.91 15.28
C ILE A 311 1.49 -8.29 16.74
N THR A 312 1.84 -9.56 17.00
CA THR A 312 1.67 -10.21 18.30
C THR A 312 2.73 -9.84 19.33
N VAL A 313 3.86 -9.31 18.89
CA VAL A 313 4.98 -8.89 19.75
C VAL A 313 5.40 -7.46 19.45
N LEU A 314 6.02 -6.82 20.44
CA LEU A 314 6.75 -5.58 20.27
C LEU A 314 8.25 -5.92 20.38
N ARG A 315 9.03 -5.58 19.34
CA ARG A 315 10.48 -5.77 19.32
C ARG A 315 11.18 -4.45 19.64
N ASP A 316 12.36 -4.55 20.24
CA ASP A 316 13.18 -3.37 20.56
C ASP A 316 13.78 -2.75 19.29
N ASN A 317 14.23 -3.60 18.35
CA ASN A 317 14.77 -3.18 17.08
C ASN A 317 13.80 -3.55 15.93
N ILE A 318 13.66 -2.64 14.95
CA ILE A 318 12.82 -2.85 13.76
C ILE A 318 13.31 -4.04 12.91
N ASP A 319 14.61 -4.32 12.93
CA ASP A 319 15.24 -5.40 12.19
C ASP A 319 14.95 -6.80 12.76
N ASP A 320 14.47 -6.88 14.01
CA ASP A 320 14.21 -8.14 14.71
C ASP A 320 12.83 -8.72 14.43
N TYR A 321 11.94 -7.96 13.77
CA TYR A 321 10.64 -8.49 13.42
C TYR A 321 10.75 -9.62 12.41
N ARG A 322 9.94 -10.67 12.63
CA ARG A 322 9.91 -11.89 11.84
C ARG A 322 8.51 -12.13 11.29
N PHE A 323 8.43 -12.96 10.27
CA PHE A 323 7.16 -13.36 9.66
C PHE A 323 6.15 -13.88 10.70
N GLU A 324 6.61 -14.68 11.68
CA GLU A 324 5.79 -15.31 12.73
C GLU A 324 5.18 -14.29 13.71
N ASP A 325 5.69 -13.09 13.76
CA ASP A 325 5.16 -12.00 14.59
C ASP A 325 3.83 -11.44 14.04
N PHE A 326 3.47 -11.79 12.81
CA PHE A 326 2.29 -11.30 12.11
C PHE A 326 1.24 -12.39 11.95
N LYS A 327 -0.01 -12.05 12.24
CA LYS A 327 -1.17 -12.91 12.00
C LYS A 327 -2.18 -12.18 11.15
N ILE A 328 -2.71 -12.88 10.13
CA ILE A 328 -3.85 -12.40 9.36
C ILE A 328 -5.09 -13.12 9.86
N LEU A 329 -6.08 -12.33 10.27
CA LEU A 329 -7.32 -12.79 10.85
C LEU A 329 -8.47 -12.60 9.85
N ASN A 330 -9.32 -13.63 9.71
CA ASN A 330 -10.54 -13.59 8.91
C ASN A 330 -10.32 -13.27 7.42
N TYR A 331 -9.25 -13.78 6.80
CA TYR A 331 -9.01 -13.61 5.38
C TYR A 331 -9.87 -14.59 4.58
N GLN A 332 -10.94 -14.07 3.99
CA GLN A 332 -11.80 -14.75 3.03
C GLN A 332 -11.57 -14.15 1.66
N CYS A 333 -11.37 -14.97 0.64
CA CYS A 333 -11.12 -14.51 -0.72
C CYS A 333 -11.56 -15.56 -1.75
N TYR A 334 -11.73 -15.10 -2.98
CA TYR A 334 -11.87 -16.00 -4.13
C TYR A 334 -10.52 -16.65 -4.46
N ASP A 335 -10.57 -17.69 -5.29
CA ASP A 335 -9.38 -18.38 -5.78
C ASP A 335 -8.42 -17.43 -6.51
N SER A 336 -7.14 -17.82 -6.51
CA SER A 336 -6.10 -17.11 -7.26
C SER A 336 -6.41 -17.05 -8.76
N ILE A 337 -5.95 -15.99 -9.40
CA ILE A 337 -6.04 -15.82 -10.85
C ILE A 337 -4.61 -15.96 -11.39
N PRO A 338 -4.30 -17.06 -12.12
CA PRO A 338 -2.98 -17.27 -12.68
C PRO A 338 -2.66 -16.19 -13.73
N MET A 339 -1.54 -15.51 -13.55
CA MET A 339 -0.97 -14.54 -14.49
C MET A 339 0.54 -14.69 -14.46
N LYS A 340 1.18 -14.52 -15.63
CA LYS A 340 2.63 -14.62 -15.75
C LYS A 340 3.28 -13.30 -15.34
N MET A 341 4.25 -13.35 -14.43
CA MET A 341 5.05 -12.17 -14.12
C MET A 341 5.93 -11.79 -15.32
N ARG A 342 5.91 -10.52 -15.70
CA ARG A 342 6.75 -9.97 -16.77
C ARG A 342 8.03 -9.39 -16.15
N LYS A 343 9.16 -9.57 -16.88
CA LYS A 343 10.52 -9.15 -16.46
C LYS A 343 10.81 -7.68 -16.74
#